data_31ed9308c099c95b44f3f0e06780ec32
#
_entry.id   31ed9308c099c95b44f3f0e06780ec32
#
_cell.length_a   1.000
_cell.length_b   1.000
_cell.length_c   1.000
_cell.angle_alpha   90.00
_cell.angle_beta   90.00
_cell.angle_gamma   90.00
#
_symmetry.space_group_name_H-M   'P 1'
#
loop_
_entity.id
_entity.type
_entity.pdbx_description
1 polymer ?
#
loop_
_entity_poly.entity_id
_entity_poly.type
_entity_poly.pdbx_seq_one_letter_code
_entity_poly.pdbx_strand_id
1 'polypeptide(L)'
;MNRLLELSNEIFRIKTDDYTFPLFSSLHFKIILCVVITIFIAIIFKEKIKKWKYRRTFEVTTALILISTQIFLAIWYSRFPNFYLKESLPLYPCRIAIIMAAIGLIWKKNDFAKSIAYFWGTIGAIGALMIPITNSYIFPHITYYTFFIGHYFLLIASLYLILIEEFKVKSKNVKQALIFSFIFAICAFIANYLFNANYAFLNPPNGY
;
A
#
# COMPACT_ATOMS: atom_id res chain seq x y z
N MET A 1 31.49 -10.84 -0.16
CA MET A 1 30.45 -11.70 0.48
C MET A 1 29.99 -11.12 1.82
N ASN A 2 30.88 -10.68 2.73
CA ASN A 2 30.50 -10.13 4.05
C ASN A 2 29.61 -8.89 3.99
N ARG A 3 29.91 -7.92 3.12
CA ARG A 3 29.13 -6.67 3.01
C ARG A 3 27.68 -6.87 2.58
N LEU A 4 27.40 -7.86 1.71
CA LEU A 4 26.02 -8.19 1.29
C LEU A 4 25.22 -8.86 2.42
N LEU A 5 25.89 -9.70 3.22
CA LEU A 5 25.27 -10.33 4.38
C LEU A 5 24.97 -9.31 5.49
N GLU A 6 25.89 -8.39 5.74
CA GLU A 6 25.69 -7.27 6.68
C GLU A 6 24.50 -6.41 6.27
N LEU A 7 24.43 -5.99 4.99
CA LEU A 7 23.32 -5.21 4.46
C LEU A 7 21.99 -5.97 4.53
N SER A 8 21.98 -7.26 4.21
CA SER A 8 20.79 -8.10 4.35
C SER A 8 20.30 -8.18 5.79
N ASN A 9 21.23 -8.35 6.74
CA ASN A 9 20.90 -8.40 8.17
C ASN A 9 20.34 -7.06 8.67
N GLU A 10 20.85 -5.95 8.16
CA GLU A 10 20.37 -4.61 8.50
C GLU A 10 18.97 -4.36 7.93
N ILE A 11 18.72 -4.72 6.67
CA ILE A 11 17.41 -4.53 6.00
C ILE A 11 16.32 -5.39 6.66
N PHE A 12 16.66 -6.61 7.10
CA PHE A 12 15.66 -7.53 7.67
C PHE A 12 15.78 -7.71 9.18
N ARG A 13 16.38 -6.77 9.92
CA ARG A 13 16.50 -6.86 11.38
C ARG A 13 15.14 -6.94 12.05
N ILE A 14 15.11 -7.60 13.23
CA ILE A 14 13.89 -7.74 14.03
C ILE A 14 13.85 -6.69 15.15
N LYS A 15 15.04 -6.34 15.69
CA LYS A 15 15.13 -5.33 16.75
C LYS A 15 14.72 -3.96 16.23
N THR A 16 13.78 -3.32 16.90
CA THR A 16 13.29 -1.97 16.59
C THR A 16 14.34 -0.92 16.91
N ASP A 17 14.24 0.23 16.22
CA ASP A 17 15.12 1.38 16.42
C ASP A 17 14.43 2.50 17.25
N ASP A 18 13.20 2.25 17.75
CA ASP A 18 12.35 3.24 18.41
C ASP A 18 12.19 4.54 17.60
N TYR A 19 12.17 4.39 16.28
CA TYR A 19 12.14 5.48 15.32
C TYR A 19 10.71 5.87 14.97
N THR A 20 10.45 7.18 14.98
CA THR A 20 9.23 7.78 14.42
C THR A 20 9.60 8.61 13.20
N PHE A 21 8.88 8.43 12.11
CA PHE A 21 9.13 9.19 10.87
C PHE A 21 8.95 10.69 11.11
N PRO A 22 9.97 11.52 10.86
CA PRO A 22 9.89 12.96 11.13
C PRO A 22 9.02 13.65 10.07
N LEU A 23 7.78 13.97 10.44
CA LEU A 23 6.87 14.74 9.60
C LEU A 23 7.47 16.11 9.27
N PHE A 24 7.21 16.58 8.06
CA PHE A 24 7.70 17.87 7.53
C PHE A 24 9.22 18.01 7.48
N SER A 25 9.96 16.90 7.59
CA SER A 25 11.40 16.88 7.32
C SER A 25 11.71 17.13 5.84
N SER A 26 12.97 17.44 5.52
CA SER A 26 13.42 17.59 4.13
C SER A 26 13.10 16.34 3.27
N LEU A 27 13.23 15.14 3.83
CA LEU A 27 12.85 13.90 3.15
C LEU A 27 11.34 13.84 2.90
N HIS A 28 10.53 14.22 3.91
CA HIS A 28 9.07 14.21 3.75
C HIS A 28 8.61 15.22 2.68
N PHE A 29 9.16 16.41 2.65
CA PHE A 29 8.87 17.39 1.59
C PHE A 29 9.23 16.86 0.20
N LYS A 30 10.34 16.13 0.04
CA LYS A 30 10.70 15.48 -1.24
C LYS A 30 9.66 14.42 -1.64
N ILE A 31 9.16 13.63 -0.69
CA ILE A 31 8.10 12.63 -0.94
C ILE A 31 6.82 13.33 -1.39
N ILE A 32 6.39 14.38 -0.67
CA ILE A 32 5.21 15.18 -1.03
C ILE A 32 5.37 15.78 -2.44
N LEU A 33 6.53 16.35 -2.73
CA LEU A 33 6.82 16.90 -4.06
C LEU A 33 6.73 15.84 -5.15
N CYS A 34 7.27 14.63 -4.93
CA CYS A 34 7.14 13.51 -5.86
C CYS A 34 5.67 13.12 -6.09
N VAL A 35 4.85 13.10 -5.03
CA VAL A 35 3.41 12.84 -5.13
C VAL A 35 2.73 13.88 -6.00
N VAL A 36 2.96 15.16 -5.74
CA VAL A 36 2.38 16.28 -6.48
C VAL A 36 2.80 16.23 -7.95
N ILE A 37 4.09 16.05 -8.24
CA ILE A 37 4.62 15.93 -9.61
C ILE A 37 3.96 14.74 -10.32
N THR A 38 3.83 13.60 -9.66
CA THR A 38 3.20 12.40 -10.24
C THR A 38 1.75 12.65 -10.63
N ILE A 39 0.98 13.31 -9.77
CA ILE A 39 -0.42 13.69 -10.07
C ILE A 39 -0.47 14.64 -11.29
N PHE A 40 0.39 15.67 -11.32
CA PHE A 40 0.45 16.61 -12.44
C PHE A 40 0.82 15.91 -13.76
N ILE A 41 1.84 15.04 -13.73
CA ILE A 41 2.24 14.25 -14.92
C ILE A 41 1.09 13.37 -15.39
N ALA A 42 0.40 12.67 -14.48
CA ALA A 42 -0.71 11.81 -14.83
C ALA A 42 -1.86 12.59 -15.49
N ILE A 43 -2.17 13.79 -14.99
CA ILE A 43 -3.25 14.65 -15.54
C ILE A 43 -2.84 15.23 -16.90
N ILE A 44 -1.65 15.82 -16.99
CA ILE A 44 -1.19 16.54 -18.21
C ILE A 44 -0.97 15.55 -19.36
N PHE A 45 -0.34 14.42 -19.09
CA PHE A 45 0.03 13.45 -20.12
C PHE A 45 -0.96 12.31 -20.31
N LYS A 46 -2.15 12.33 -19.69
CA LYS A 46 -3.14 11.26 -19.76
C LYS A 46 -3.43 10.78 -21.19
N GLU A 47 -3.63 11.70 -22.14
CA GLU A 47 -3.95 11.34 -23.53
C GLU A 47 -2.74 10.70 -24.27
N LYS A 48 -1.52 11.12 -23.93
CA LYS A 48 -0.32 10.46 -24.46
C LYS A 48 -0.14 9.07 -23.85
N ILE A 49 -0.38 8.93 -22.55
CA ILE A 49 -0.28 7.65 -21.84
C ILE A 49 -1.34 6.67 -22.35
N LYS A 50 -2.57 7.12 -22.65
CA LYS A 50 -3.63 6.28 -23.23
C LYS A 50 -3.21 5.67 -24.59
N LYS A 51 -2.40 6.37 -25.36
CA LYS A 51 -1.91 5.94 -26.68
C LYS A 51 -0.56 5.23 -26.63
N TRP A 52 0.04 5.10 -25.46
CA TRP A 52 1.39 4.55 -25.32
C TRP A 52 1.41 3.03 -25.56
N LYS A 53 2.26 2.58 -26.47
CA LYS A 53 2.33 1.16 -26.87
C LYS A 53 2.74 0.20 -25.75
N TYR A 54 3.48 0.67 -24.74
CA TYR A 54 3.96 -0.13 -23.63
C TYR A 54 3.04 -0.13 -22.40
N ARG A 55 1.79 0.30 -22.54
CA ARG A 55 0.81 0.34 -21.43
C ARG A 55 0.72 -0.99 -20.70
N ARG A 56 0.64 -2.10 -21.43
CA ARG A 56 0.52 -3.42 -20.82
C ARG A 56 1.75 -3.78 -19.99
N THR A 57 2.95 -3.48 -20.50
CA THR A 57 4.20 -3.68 -19.74
C THR A 57 4.20 -2.85 -18.46
N PHE A 58 3.80 -1.59 -18.54
CA PHE A 58 3.68 -0.71 -17.38
C PHE A 58 2.70 -1.25 -16.33
N GLU A 59 1.50 -1.71 -16.74
CA GLU A 59 0.48 -2.30 -15.87
C GLU A 59 1.01 -3.53 -15.14
N VAL A 60 1.63 -4.45 -15.88
CA VAL A 60 2.20 -5.69 -15.32
C VAL A 60 3.35 -5.36 -14.37
N THR A 61 4.27 -4.48 -14.77
CA THR A 61 5.40 -4.09 -13.91
C THR A 61 4.90 -3.43 -12.62
N THR A 62 3.94 -2.51 -12.71
CA THR A 62 3.34 -1.86 -11.54
C THR A 62 2.67 -2.88 -10.62
N ALA A 63 1.91 -3.83 -11.17
CA ALA A 63 1.28 -4.89 -10.39
C ALA A 63 2.32 -5.81 -9.71
N LEU A 64 3.39 -6.16 -10.41
CA LEU A 64 4.50 -6.96 -9.83
C LEU A 64 5.19 -6.21 -8.69
N ILE A 65 5.45 -4.91 -8.83
CA ILE A 65 6.01 -4.09 -7.75
C ILE A 65 5.07 -4.08 -6.54
N LEU A 66 3.77 -3.85 -6.75
CA LEU A 66 2.77 -3.85 -5.67
C LEU A 66 2.76 -5.19 -4.92
N ILE A 67 2.67 -6.30 -5.63
CA ILE A 67 2.65 -7.63 -5.02
C ILE A 67 3.98 -7.96 -4.33
N SER A 68 5.12 -7.57 -4.92
CA SER A 68 6.43 -7.80 -4.30
C SER A 68 6.56 -7.12 -2.95
N THR A 69 6.00 -5.91 -2.77
CA THR A 69 6.01 -5.25 -1.45
C THR A 69 5.28 -6.07 -0.39
N GLN A 70 4.18 -6.73 -0.73
CA GLN A 70 3.44 -7.59 0.20
C GLN A 70 4.17 -8.91 0.47
N ILE A 71 4.82 -9.49 -0.55
CA ILE A 71 5.61 -10.72 -0.40
C ILE A 71 6.82 -10.46 0.52
N PHE A 72 7.60 -9.40 0.27
CA PHE A 72 8.75 -9.05 1.12
C PHE A 72 8.34 -8.77 2.57
N LEU A 73 7.22 -8.09 2.77
CA LEU A 73 6.68 -7.86 4.10
C LEU A 73 6.27 -9.17 4.79
N ALA A 74 5.63 -10.09 4.05
CA ALA A 74 5.27 -11.41 4.56
C ALA A 74 6.51 -12.25 4.92
N ILE A 75 7.56 -12.23 4.07
CA ILE A 75 8.85 -12.89 4.35
C ILE A 75 9.47 -12.31 5.62
N TRP A 76 9.42 -11.00 5.82
CA TRP A 76 9.95 -10.40 7.04
C TRP A 76 9.16 -10.84 8.28
N TYR A 77 7.82 -10.83 8.24
CA TYR A 77 6.98 -11.30 9.35
C TYR A 77 7.17 -12.79 9.65
N SER A 78 7.52 -13.63 8.66
CA SER A 78 7.78 -15.06 8.88
C SER A 78 8.99 -15.33 9.78
N ARG A 79 9.85 -14.34 10.03
CA ARG A 79 10.98 -14.42 10.94
C ARG A 79 10.61 -14.28 12.41
N PHE A 80 9.38 -13.86 12.70
CA PHE A 80 8.88 -13.74 14.08
C PHE A 80 8.18 -15.01 14.53
N PRO A 81 8.19 -15.33 15.85
CA PRO A 81 7.39 -16.41 16.40
C PRO A 81 5.90 -16.26 16.01
N ASN A 82 5.27 -17.36 15.64
CA ASN A 82 3.86 -17.39 15.23
C ASN A 82 3.51 -16.40 14.11
N PHE A 83 4.47 -16.09 13.21
CA PHE A 83 4.28 -15.15 12.11
C PHE A 83 3.80 -13.76 12.54
N TYR A 84 4.01 -13.41 13.81
CA TYR A 84 3.59 -12.14 14.40
C TYR A 84 2.14 -11.74 14.05
N LEU A 85 1.18 -12.61 14.32
CA LEU A 85 -0.23 -12.45 13.94
C LEU A 85 -0.90 -11.14 14.44
N LYS A 86 -0.21 -10.38 15.28
CA LYS A 86 -0.66 -9.04 15.68
C LYS A 86 -0.59 -8.01 14.55
N GLU A 87 0.23 -8.25 13.50
CA GLU A 87 0.45 -7.27 12.43
C GLU A 87 0.61 -7.88 11.03
N SER A 88 0.84 -9.19 10.91
CA SER A 88 1.20 -9.83 9.64
C SER A 88 0.03 -10.00 8.68
N LEU A 89 -1.19 -10.14 9.19
CA LEU A 89 -2.36 -10.35 8.34
C LEU A 89 -2.62 -9.13 7.44
N PRO A 90 -3.16 -9.33 6.25
CA PRO A 90 -3.46 -8.22 5.31
C PRO A 90 -4.73 -7.45 5.72
N LEU A 91 -4.98 -7.28 7.04
CA LEU A 91 -6.16 -6.59 7.57
C LEU A 91 -5.92 -5.09 7.83
N TYR A 92 -5.03 -4.50 7.05
CA TYR A 92 -4.91 -3.05 6.91
C TYR A 92 -5.49 -2.61 5.56
N PRO A 93 -6.34 -1.57 5.51
CA PRO A 93 -6.99 -1.13 4.27
C PRO A 93 -6.01 -0.93 3.11
N CYS A 94 -4.83 -0.35 3.39
CA CYS A 94 -3.81 -0.11 2.37
C CYS A 94 -3.22 -1.41 1.79
N ARG A 95 -3.04 -2.47 2.60
CA ARG A 95 -2.55 -3.77 2.11
C ARG A 95 -3.54 -4.41 1.16
N ILE A 96 -4.83 -4.39 1.52
CA ILE A 96 -5.91 -4.85 0.63
C ILE A 96 -5.96 -4.00 -0.64
N ALA A 97 -5.89 -2.67 -0.52
CA ALA A 97 -5.91 -1.78 -1.68
C ALA A 97 -4.74 -2.05 -2.65
N ILE A 98 -3.54 -2.32 -2.14
CA ILE A 98 -2.36 -2.72 -2.93
C ILE A 98 -2.65 -4.00 -3.73
N ILE A 99 -3.19 -5.03 -3.08
CA ILE A 99 -3.52 -6.30 -3.74
C ILE A 99 -4.62 -6.08 -4.78
N MET A 100 -5.67 -5.36 -4.45
CA MET A 100 -6.78 -5.09 -5.36
C MET A 100 -6.37 -4.20 -6.53
N ALA A 101 -5.48 -3.23 -6.33
CA ALA A 101 -4.92 -2.42 -7.41
C ALA A 101 -4.12 -3.30 -8.39
N ALA A 102 -3.28 -4.20 -7.89
CA ALA A 102 -2.55 -5.14 -8.72
C ALA A 102 -3.50 -6.05 -9.53
N ILE A 103 -4.53 -6.61 -8.89
CA ILE A 103 -5.54 -7.43 -9.56
C ILE A 103 -6.28 -6.61 -10.63
N GLY A 104 -6.67 -5.36 -10.32
CA GLY A 104 -7.37 -4.47 -11.25
C GLY A 104 -6.54 -4.12 -12.49
N LEU A 105 -5.21 -3.97 -12.34
CA LEU A 105 -4.28 -3.73 -13.45
C LEU A 105 -4.11 -4.97 -14.34
N ILE A 106 -4.04 -6.16 -13.75
CA ILE A 106 -3.83 -7.42 -14.48
C ILE A 106 -5.11 -7.91 -15.13
N TRP A 107 -6.20 -7.95 -14.37
CA TRP A 107 -7.50 -8.47 -14.80
C TRP A 107 -8.48 -7.34 -15.11
N LYS A 108 -8.42 -6.86 -16.35
CA LYS A 108 -9.14 -5.68 -16.83
C LYS A 108 -10.66 -5.71 -16.61
N LYS A 109 -11.26 -6.89 -16.59
CA LYS A 109 -12.71 -7.06 -16.40
C LYS A 109 -13.13 -7.13 -14.92
N ASN A 110 -12.19 -7.06 -13.98
CA ASN A 110 -12.49 -7.14 -12.56
C ASN A 110 -12.88 -5.77 -11.98
N ASP A 111 -14.14 -5.37 -12.20
CA ASP A 111 -14.68 -4.12 -11.70
C ASP A 111 -14.69 -4.05 -10.17
N PHE A 112 -14.80 -5.19 -9.48
CA PHE A 112 -14.74 -5.23 -8.02
C PHE A 112 -13.37 -4.80 -7.50
N ALA A 113 -12.28 -5.40 -8.02
CA ALA A 113 -10.93 -5.04 -7.63
C ALA A 113 -10.61 -3.58 -7.94
N LYS A 114 -11.03 -3.09 -9.12
CA LYS A 114 -10.91 -1.69 -9.49
C LYS A 114 -11.69 -0.76 -8.56
N SER A 115 -12.85 -1.18 -8.07
CA SER A 115 -13.65 -0.39 -7.13
C SER A 115 -12.93 -0.21 -5.79
N ILE A 116 -12.37 -1.30 -5.24
CA ILE A 116 -11.62 -1.22 -3.98
C ILE A 116 -10.34 -0.37 -4.16
N ALA A 117 -9.61 -0.55 -5.26
CA ALA A 117 -8.46 0.29 -5.59
C ALA A 117 -8.85 1.77 -5.74
N TYR A 118 -10.00 2.06 -6.34
CA TYR A 118 -10.52 3.42 -6.48
C TYR A 118 -10.79 4.06 -5.11
N PHE A 119 -11.63 3.42 -4.28
CA PHE A 119 -12.09 4.01 -3.01
C PHE A 119 -11.02 3.99 -1.93
N TRP A 120 -10.34 2.85 -1.74
CA TRP A 120 -9.36 2.70 -0.67
C TRP A 120 -7.95 3.07 -1.12
N GLY A 121 -7.61 2.75 -2.39
CA GLY A 121 -6.27 2.98 -2.91
C GLY A 121 -5.95 4.45 -3.10
N THR A 122 -6.86 5.23 -3.68
CA THR A 122 -6.61 6.66 -3.94
C THR A 122 -6.45 7.44 -2.64
N ILE A 123 -7.44 7.35 -1.75
CA ILE A 123 -7.43 8.09 -0.48
C ILE A 123 -6.34 7.55 0.44
N GLY A 124 -6.21 6.21 0.53
CA GLY A 124 -5.22 5.56 1.39
C GLY A 124 -3.79 5.86 0.99
N ALA A 125 -3.48 5.88 -0.33
CA ALA A 125 -2.15 6.19 -0.80
C ALA A 125 -1.77 7.65 -0.53
N ILE A 126 -2.65 8.59 -0.83
CA ILE A 126 -2.43 10.01 -0.56
C ILE A 126 -2.27 10.24 0.94
N GLY A 127 -3.20 9.74 1.76
CA GLY A 127 -3.17 9.90 3.21
C GLY A 127 -1.89 9.32 3.83
N ALA A 128 -1.50 8.11 3.44
CA ALA A 128 -0.29 7.48 3.95
C ALA A 128 1.00 8.20 3.56
N LEU A 129 1.07 8.81 2.36
CA LEU A 129 2.23 9.58 1.93
C LEU A 129 2.27 11.00 2.51
N MET A 130 1.09 11.56 2.87
CA MET A 130 0.98 12.86 3.54
C MET A 130 1.21 12.77 5.06
N ILE A 131 0.81 11.66 5.69
CA ILE A 131 0.97 11.41 7.12
C ILE A 131 1.51 9.99 7.31
N PRO A 132 2.81 9.76 7.04
CA PRO A 132 3.39 8.44 7.14
C PRO A 132 3.40 7.90 8.58
N ILE A 133 2.61 6.84 8.81
CA ILE A 133 2.64 6.05 10.05
C ILE A 133 3.44 4.79 9.73
N THR A 134 4.74 4.85 9.93
CA THR A 134 5.66 3.75 9.63
C THR A 134 5.90 2.89 10.88
N ASN A 135 6.38 1.67 10.68
CA ASN A 135 6.93 0.88 11.78
C ASN A 135 8.16 1.59 12.38
N SER A 136 8.48 1.27 13.64
CA SER A 136 9.56 1.92 14.42
C SER A 136 10.96 1.49 13.96
N TYR A 137 11.23 1.55 12.64
CA TYR A 137 12.51 1.23 12.05
C TYR A 137 13.05 2.40 11.24
N ILE A 138 14.35 2.67 11.37
CA ILE A 138 15.06 3.64 10.55
C ILE A 138 15.52 2.99 9.24
N PHE A 139 15.68 3.82 8.19
CA PHE A 139 16.30 3.40 6.94
C PHE A 139 17.77 2.95 7.16
N PRO A 140 18.25 1.86 6.49
CA PRO A 140 17.50 0.97 5.60
C PRO A 140 16.77 -0.15 6.37
N HIS A 141 15.48 -0.32 6.14
CA HIS A 141 14.70 -1.44 6.67
C HIS A 141 13.60 -1.84 5.69
N ILE A 142 13.25 -3.13 5.63
CA ILE A 142 12.29 -3.65 4.66
C ILE A 142 10.90 -3.01 4.80
N THR A 143 10.44 -2.75 6.03
CA THR A 143 9.15 -2.09 6.27
C THR A 143 9.12 -0.67 5.74
N TYR A 144 10.27 0.03 5.76
CA TYR A 144 10.40 1.36 5.19
C TYR A 144 10.22 1.34 3.67
N TYR A 145 10.92 0.40 2.99
CA TYR A 145 10.78 0.23 1.55
C TYR A 145 9.36 -0.19 1.15
N THR A 146 8.80 -1.20 1.81
CA THR A 146 7.46 -1.70 1.49
C THR A 146 6.38 -0.65 1.75
N PHE A 147 6.54 0.21 2.75
CA PHE A 147 5.64 1.31 3.02
C PHE A 147 5.67 2.35 1.89
N PHE A 148 6.82 2.97 1.63
CA PHE A 148 6.90 4.09 0.69
C PHE A 148 6.72 3.64 -0.76
N ILE A 149 7.37 2.55 -1.19
CA ILE A 149 7.20 2.00 -2.54
C ILE A 149 5.77 1.50 -2.74
N GLY A 150 5.22 0.77 -1.75
CA GLY A 150 3.86 0.24 -1.82
C GLY A 150 2.82 1.34 -2.00
N HIS A 151 2.85 2.39 -1.17
CA HIS A 151 1.89 3.50 -1.27
C HIS A 151 2.11 4.39 -2.49
N TYR A 152 3.36 4.60 -2.90
CA TYR A 152 3.64 5.38 -4.11
C TYR A 152 3.14 4.66 -5.37
N PHE A 153 3.41 3.37 -5.51
CA PHE A 153 2.89 2.59 -6.64
C PHE A 153 1.38 2.35 -6.56
N LEU A 154 0.79 2.31 -5.35
CA LEU A 154 -0.66 2.31 -5.16
C LEU A 154 -1.29 3.60 -5.69
N LEU A 155 -0.67 4.76 -5.42
CA LEU A 155 -1.10 6.04 -6.01
C LEU A 155 -1.04 6.00 -7.54
N ILE A 156 0.09 5.56 -8.10
CA ILE A 156 0.27 5.42 -9.56
C ILE A 156 -0.81 4.51 -10.15
N ALA A 157 -1.05 3.34 -9.55
CA ALA A 157 -2.06 2.40 -10.01
C ALA A 157 -3.47 3.00 -9.94
N SER A 158 -3.82 3.68 -8.86
CA SER A 158 -5.13 4.33 -8.68
C SER A 158 -5.34 5.44 -9.70
N LEU A 159 -4.35 6.33 -9.89
CA LEU A 159 -4.40 7.38 -10.92
C LEU A 159 -4.53 6.79 -12.33
N TYR A 160 -3.81 5.70 -12.60
CA TYR A 160 -3.89 5.00 -13.88
C TYR A 160 -5.29 4.45 -14.14
N LEU A 161 -5.90 3.78 -13.17
CA LEU A 161 -7.27 3.27 -13.29
C LEU A 161 -8.28 4.40 -13.53
N ILE A 162 -8.12 5.53 -12.84
CA ILE A 162 -9.04 6.68 -12.93
C ILE A 162 -8.85 7.45 -14.23
N LEU A 163 -7.61 7.84 -14.56
CA LEU A 163 -7.32 8.80 -15.62
C LEU A 163 -7.06 8.15 -16.99
N ILE A 164 -6.47 6.95 -17.00
CA ILE A 164 -6.02 6.28 -18.21
C ILE A 164 -7.02 5.20 -18.65
N GLU A 165 -7.48 4.36 -17.73
CA GLU A 165 -8.53 3.38 -18.00
C GLU A 165 -9.93 3.97 -17.94
N GLU A 166 -10.07 5.20 -17.43
CA GLU A 166 -11.34 5.90 -17.27
C GLU A 166 -12.39 5.05 -16.56
N PHE A 167 -11.96 4.35 -15.49
CA PHE A 167 -12.84 3.50 -14.71
C PHE A 167 -13.99 4.34 -14.13
N LYS A 168 -15.21 4.08 -14.63
CA LYS A 168 -16.42 4.79 -14.20
C LYS A 168 -17.09 4.03 -13.07
N VAL A 169 -17.17 4.66 -11.91
CA VAL A 169 -17.88 4.12 -10.75
C VAL A 169 -19.39 4.11 -11.00
N LYS A 170 -20.01 2.95 -10.87
CA LYS A 170 -21.46 2.74 -10.95
C LYS A 170 -22.02 2.46 -9.56
N SER A 171 -23.33 2.60 -9.36
CA SER A 171 -23.98 2.29 -8.07
C SER A 171 -23.66 0.87 -7.57
N LYS A 172 -23.54 -0.10 -8.47
CA LYS A 172 -23.09 -1.47 -8.15
C LYS A 172 -21.71 -1.46 -7.48
N ASN A 173 -20.77 -0.66 -7.98
CA ASN A 173 -19.39 -0.58 -7.46
C ASN A 173 -19.37 0.02 -6.04
N VAL A 174 -20.17 1.04 -5.80
CA VAL A 174 -20.36 1.63 -4.45
C VAL A 174 -20.90 0.59 -3.49
N LYS A 175 -21.99 -0.10 -3.87
CA LYS A 175 -22.59 -1.16 -3.05
C LYS A 175 -21.59 -2.28 -2.73
N GLN A 176 -20.83 -2.74 -3.72
CA GLN A 176 -19.80 -3.76 -3.53
C GLN A 176 -18.69 -3.30 -2.57
N ALA A 177 -18.22 -2.06 -2.71
CA ALA A 177 -17.19 -1.49 -1.83
C ALA A 177 -17.71 -1.36 -0.39
N LEU A 178 -18.96 -0.91 -0.18
CA LEU A 178 -19.57 -0.81 1.14
C LEU A 178 -19.74 -2.18 1.81
N ILE A 179 -20.26 -3.18 1.09
CA ILE A 179 -20.40 -4.55 1.63
C ILE A 179 -19.01 -5.11 1.98
N PHE A 180 -18.04 -4.93 1.09
CA PHE A 180 -16.67 -5.38 1.35
C PHE A 180 -16.07 -4.69 2.57
N SER A 181 -16.25 -3.37 2.72
CA SER A 181 -15.76 -2.61 3.87
C SER A 181 -16.37 -3.11 5.18
N PHE A 182 -17.66 -3.44 5.17
CA PHE A 182 -18.35 -3.98 6.33
C PHE A 182 -17.79 -5.37 6.72
N ILE A 183 -17.67 -6.28 5.75
CA ILE A 183 -17.08 -7.61 5.98
C ILE A 183 -15.64 -7.49 6.48
N PHE A 184 -14.84 -6.62 5.86
CA PHE A 184 -13.47 -6.35 6.24
C PHE A 184 -13.39 -5.84 7.70
N ALA A 185 -14.25 -4.92 8.09
CA ALA A 185 -14.29 -4.39 9.46
C ALA A 185 -14.60 -5.49 10.48
N ILE A 186 -15.55 -6.39 10.16
CA ILE A 186 -15.86 -7.57 11.02
C ILE A 186 -14.62 -8.47 11.12
N CYS A 187 -13.97 -8.79 10.01
CA CYS A 187 -12.76 -9.63 10.03
C CYS A 187 -11.63 -8.99 10.85
N ALA A 188 -11.42 -7.69 10.69
CA ALA A 188 -10.42 -6.95 11.45
C ALA A 188 -10.76 -6.93 12.95
N PHE A 189 -12.03 -6.73 13.30
CA PHE A 189 -12.48 -6.76 14.69
C PHE A 189 -12.26 -8.13 15.35
N ILE A 190 -12.63 -9.22 14.65
CA ILE A 190 -12.40 -10.60 15.12
C ILE A 190 -10.90 -10.85 15.30
N ALA A 191 -10.07 -10.47 14.31
CA ALA A 191 -8.63 -10.65 14.40
C ALA A 191 -8.01 -9.85 15.55
N ASN A 192 -8.48 -8.62 15.80
CA ASN A 192 -8.04 -7.80 16.92
C ASN A 192 -8.33 -8.47 18.25
N TYR A 193 -9.52 -9.06 18.40
CA TYR A 193 -9.89 -9.81 19.60
C TYR A 193 -9.04 -11.07 19.79
N LEU A 194 -8.88 -11.88 18.75
CA LEU A 194 -8.17 -13.17 18.83
C LEU A 194 -6.66 -13.01 19.04
N PHE A 195 -6.05 -11.99 18.44
CA PHE A 195 -4.59 -11.82 18.39
C PHE A 195 -4.08 -10.66 19.25
N ASN A 196 -4.98 -9.98 19.99
CA ASN A 196 -4.65 -8.75 20.71
C ASN A 196 -3.91 -7.75 19.79
N ALA A 197 -4.51 -7.50 18.62
CA ALA A 197 -3.97 -6.70 17.53
C ALA A 197 -4.69 -5.34 17.42
N ASN A 198 -4.23 -4.50 16.48
CA ASN A 198 -4.92 -3.25 16.13
C ASN A 198 -5.07 -3.09 14.62
N TYR A 199 -5.58 -4.13 13.95
CA TYR A 199 -5.89 -4.08 12.54
C TYR A 199 -6.94 -3.02 12.22
N ALA A 200 -6.77 -2.38 11.07
CA ALA A 200 -7.60 -1.27 10.61
C ALA A 200 -7.69 -0.09 11.60
N PHE A 201 -6.82 -0.04 12.62
CA PHE A 201 -6.81 1.00 13.67
C PHE A 201 -8.16 1.11 14.40
N LEU A 202 -8.85 -0.02 14.60
CA LEU A 202 -10.17 -0.06 15.26
C LEU A 202 -10.10 0.07 16.78
N ASN A 203 -8.94 -0.22 17.36
CA ASN A 203 -8.70 -0.01 18.80
C ASN A 203 -8.04 1.35 19.01
N PRO A 204 -8.30 2.04 20.14
CA PRO A 204 -7.56 3.24 20.48
C PRO A 204 -6.06 2.90 20.60
N PRO A 205 -5.15 3.83 20.32
CA PRO A 205 -3.74 3.63 20.60
C PRO A 205 -3.55 3.32 22.08
N ASN A 206 -2.77 2.26 22.37
CA ASN A 206 -2.46 1.88 23.74
C ASN A 206 -1.79 3.07 24.45
N GLY A 207 -2.48 3.73 25.39
CA GLY A 207 -1.92 4.84 26.15
C GLY A 207 -2.86 6.02 26.43
N TYR A 208 -4.18 5.90 26.16
CA TYR A 208 -5.19 6.86 26.65
C TYR A 208 -6.18 6.17 27.57
#